data_1c39a0e00ee5d22c87fff24751b984bd
#
_entry.id   1c39a0e00ee5d22c87fff24751b984bd
#
_cell.length_a   1.000
_cell.length_b   1.000
_cell.length_c   1.000
_cell.angle_alpha   90.00
_cell.angle_beta   90.00
_cell.angle_gamma   90.00
#
_symmetry.space_group_name_H-M   'P 1'
#
loop_
_entity.id
_entity.type
_entity.pdbx_description
1 polymer ?
#
loop_
_entity_poly.entity_id
_entity_poly.type
_entity_poly.pdbx_seq_one_letter_code
_entity_poly.pdbx_strand_id
1 'polypeptide(L)'
;MSNYSEKPTIIFDMDGTLLDLAYDDFIWNHQLPLRYAATHGCTLEQSTQALFQFYQEHNHTLNWYSTRFWSSKVGVDTLVLQQEFKHKVALRAGCLELLDYLKSNDYSCWIATNADCEGLKFKLEQTQIAHYFDVIISSESIGYAKEYPEFWQQLHALHPFQINQAYFIDDTEKVLKGAEKFGLQHLITIAQPSSKGQIRSESPYPILNHLTDFIAILEQAEDLKKYA
;
A
#
# COMPACT_ATOMS: atom_id res chain seq x y z
N MET A 1 -5.81 3.89 32.04
CA MET A 1 -4.90 4.82 31.36
C MET A 1 -4.30 4.04 30.22
N SER A 2 -4.57 4.40 28.97
CA SER A 2 -3.99 3.73 27.81
C SER A 2 -2.50 4.09 27.74
N ASN A 3 -1.64 3.09 27.86
CA ASN A 3 -0.20 3.24 27.61
C ASN A 3 0.01 3.40 26.08
N TYR A 4 -0.26 4.60 25.56
CA TYR A 4 0.24 4.93 24.22
C TYR A 4 1.75 5.12 24.33
N SER A 5 2.49 4.62 23.37
CA SER A 5 3.91 4.93 23.18
C SER A 5 4.10 6.46 23.15
N GLU A 6 5.19 6.97 23.72
CA GLU A 6 5.56 8.39 23.57
C GLU A 6 5.89 8.75 22.12
N LYS A 7 6.25 7.74 21.31
CA LYS A 7 6.55 7.89 19.87
C LYS A 7 5.31 7.73 19.01
N PRO A 8 5.26 8.42 17.85
CA PRO A 8 4.16 8.28 16.90
C PRO A 8 4.09 6.86 16.31
N THR A 9 2.87 6.43 15.97
CA THR A 9 2.66 5.24 15.14
C THR A 9 2.93 5.59 13.68
N ILE A 10 3.73 4.77 13.00
CA ILE A 10 4.03 4.94 11.58
C ILE A 10 3.27 3.88 10.79
N ILE A 11 2.29 4.33 10.03
CA ILE A 11 1.43 3.48 9.21
C ILE A 11 1.90 3.57 7.76
N PHE A 12 2.17 2.44 7.14
CA PHE A 12 2.59 2.35 5.75
C PHE A 12 1.52 1.64 4.91
N ASP A 13 1.29 2.14 3.72
CA ASP A 13 0.83 1.30 2.65
C ASP A 13 1.92 0.31 2.23
N MET A 14 1.55 -0.72 1.47
CA MET A 14 2.49 -1.74 1.00
C MET A 14 2.91 -1.52 -0.46
N ASP A 15 1.98 -1.61 -1.40
CA ASP A 15 2.25 -1.64 -2.85
C ASP A 15 2.40 -0.22 -3.42
N GLY A 16 3.59 0.12 -3.93
CA GLY A 16 3.93 1.48 -4.35
C GLY A 16 4.55 2.33 -3.23
N THR A 17 4.50 1.85 -1.98
CA THR A 17 5.08 2.51 -0.81
C THR A 17 6.30 1.77 -0.27
N LEU A 18 6.14 0.59 0.28
CA LEU A 18 7.25 -0.28 0.73
C LEU A 18 7.76 -1.17 -0.40
N LEU A 19 6.84 -1.65 -1.25
CA LEU A 19 7.14 -2.47 -2.41
C LEU A 19 7.07 -1.63 -3.69
N ASP A 20 7.91 -2.00 -4.66
CA ASP A 20 7.90 -1.41 -6.00
C ASP A 20 6.64 -1.84 -6.76
N LEU A 21 5.81 -0.87 -7.14
CA LEU A 21 4.57 -1.10 -7.89
C LEU A 21 4.80 -1.69 -9.30
N ALA A 22 6.05 -1.72 -9.78
CA ALA A 22 6.40 -2.31 -11.07
C ALA A 22 6.00 -3.79 -11.19
N TYR A 23 5.93 -4.53 -10.07
CA TYR A 23 5.41 -5.88 -10.06
C TYR A 23 3.90 -5.93 -10.39
N ASP A 24 3.11 -5.11 -9.72
CA ASP A 24 1.66 -5.07 -9.94
C ASP A 24 1.34 -4.56 -11.36
N ASP A 25 2.05 -3.51 -11.83
CA ASP A 25 1.96 -3.05 -13.22
C ASP A 25 2.23 -4.19 -14.22
N PHE A 26 3.27 -4.99 -13.95
CA PHE A 26 3.62 -6.13 -14.79
C PHE A 26 2.54 -7.20 -14.80
N ILE A 27 1.94 -7.53 -13.66
CA ILE A 27 0.87 -8.54 -13.59
C ILE A 27 -0.39 -8.03 -14.29
N TRP A 28 -0.92 -6.88 -13.85
CA TRP A 28 -2.24 -6.41 -14.26
C TRP A 28 -2.28 -5.83 -15.68
N ASN A 29 -1.20 -5.18 -16.13
CA ASN A 29 -1.14 -4.48 -17.41
C ASN A 29 -0.45 -5.29 -18.52
N HIS A 30 0.31 -6.36 -18.17
CA HIS A 30 1.02 -7.15 -19.16
C HIS A 30 0.66 -8.63 -19.12
N GLN A 31 0.75 -9.30 -17.97
CA GLN A 31 0.55 -10.74 -17.89
C GLN A 31 -0.93 -11.14 -17.96
N LEU A 32 -1.79 -10.42 -17.26
CA LEU A 32 -3.22 -10.71 -17.27
C LEU A 32 -3.84 -10.54 -18.66
N PRO A 33 -3.56 -9.49 -19.46
CA PRO A 33 -4.02 -9.40 -20.84
C PRO A 33 -3.60 -10.58 -21.72
N LEU A 34 -2.35 -11.04 -21.60
CA LEU A 34 -1.86 -12.21 -22.34
C LEU A 34 -2.60 -13.49 -21.93
N ARG A 35 -2.77 -13.71 -20.63
CA ARG A 35 -3.46 -14.88 -20.09
C ARG A 35 -4.95 -14.86 -20.45
N TYR A 36 -5.59 -13.70 -20.37
CA TYR A 36 -6.98 -13.50 -20.77
C TYR A 36 -7.19 -13.82 -22.26
N ALA A 37 -6.33 -13.28 -23.13
CA ALA A 37 -6.40 -13.53 -24.58
C ALA A 37 -6.28 -15.03 -24.90
N ALA A 38 -5.34 -15.73 -24.25
CA ALA A 38 -5.15 -17.17 -24.42
C ALA A 38 -6.37 -17.98 -23.92
N THR A 39 -6.95 -17.59 -22.79
CA THR A 39 -8.11 -18.27 -22.18
C THR A 39 -9.38 -18.09 -23.01
N HIS A 40 -9.60 -16.90 -23.58
CA HIS A 40 -10.84 -16.55 -24.30
C HIS A 40 -10.72 -16.64 -25.83
N GLY A 41 -9.57 -17.01 -26.38
CA GLY A 41 -9.35 -17.13 -27.81
C GLY A 41 -9.50 -15.82 -28.59
N CYS A 42 -9.12 -14.68 -27.95
CA CYS A 42 -9.18 -13.35 -28.55
C CYS A 42 -7.80 -12.74 -28.76
N THR A 43 -7.72 -11.62 -29.46
CA THR A 43 -6.45 -10.92 -29.67
C THR A 43 -6.03 -10.19 -28.39
N LEU A 44 -4.73 -9.87 -28.28
CA LEU A 44 -4.21 -9.07 -27.16
C LEU A 44 -4.89 -7.69 -27.08
N GLU A 45 -5.17 -7.08 -28.22
CA GLU A 45 -5.87 -5.79 -28.28
C GLU A 45 -7.30 -5.88 -27.71
N GLN A 46 -8.05 -6.91 -28.12
CA GLN A 46 -9.40 -7.18 -27.59
C GLN A 46 -9.37 -7.46 -26.09
N SER A 47 -8.41 -8.25 -25.64
CA SER A 47 -8.19 -8.53 -24.21
C SER A 47 -7.92 -7.25 -23.41
N THR A 48 -6.99 -6.44 -23.88
CA THR A 48 -6.62 -5.17 -23.21
C THR A 48 -7.82 -4.23 -23.12
N GLN A 49 -8.62 -4.13 -24.20
CA GLN A 49 -9.82 -3.29 -24.22
C GLN A 49 -10.88 -3.80 -23.22
N ALA A 50 -11.12 -5.11 -23.18
CA ALA A 50 -12.09 -5.70 -22.26
C ALA A 50 -11.67 -5.49 -20.79
N LEU A 51 -10.39 -5.74 -20.46
CA LEU A 51 -9.87 -5.54 -19.11
C LEU A 51 -9.93 -4.06 -18.70
N PHE A 52 -9.61 -3.13 -19.60
CA PHE A 52 -9.71 -1.71 -19.31
C PHE A 52 -11.14 -1.28 -18.95
N GLN A 53 -12.16 -1.80 -19.63
CA GLN A 53 -13.56 -1.55 -19.28
C GLN A 53 -13.88 -2.09 -17.89
N PHE A 54 -13.47 -3.33 -17.56
CA PHE A 54 -13.66 -3.88 -16.22
C PHE A 54 -12.96 -3.07 -15.14
N TYR A 55 -11.76 -2.55 -15.40
CA TYR A 55 -11.03 -1.69 -14.49
C TYR A 55 -11.76 -0.39 -14.21
N GLN A 56 -12.34 0.24 -15.22
CA GLN A 56 -13.13 1.47 -15.04
C GLN A 56 -14.38 1.24 -14.18
N GLU A 57 -15.06 0.09 -14.34
CA GLU A 57 -16.28 -0.25 -13.58
C GLU A 57 -16.03 -0.45 -12.08
N HIS A 58 -14.85 -0.94 -11.69
CA HIS A 58 -14.59 -1.40 -10.33
C HIS A 58 -13.53 -0.60 -9.57
N ASN A 59 -12.92 0.39 -10.21
CA ASN A 59 -11.87 1.21 -9.62
C ASN A 59 -12.27 1.81 -8.25
N HIS A 60 -11.37 1.74 -7.28
CA HIS A 60 -11.54 2.24 -5.92
C HIS A 60 -12.65 1.56 -5.09
N THR A 61 -13.01 0.35 -5.41
CA THR A 61 -13.90 -0.50 -4.60
C THR A 61 -13.09 -1.65 -3.97
N LEU A 62 -13.62 -2.34 -2.96
CA LEU A 62 -12.98 -3.56 -2.44
C LEU A 62 -12.78 -4.62 -3.53
N ASN A 63 -13.72 -4.72 -4.48
CA ASN A 63 -13.58 -5.63 -5.61
C ASN A 63 -12.35 -5.34 -6.49
N TRP A 64 -11.97 -4.06 -6.60
CA TRP A 64 -10.76 -3.66 -7.33
C TRP A 64 -9.50 -4.34 -6.80
N TYR A 65 -9.44 -4.53 -5.49
CA TYR A 65 -8.28 -5.10 -4.80
C TYR A 65 -8.38 -6.62 -4.58
N SER A 66 -9.50 -7.25 -4.92
CA SER A 66 -9.77 -8.66 -4.62
C SER A 66 -9.31 -9.60 -5.74
N THR A 67 -8.29 -10.39 -5.47
CA THR A 67 -7.80 -11.46 -6.34
C THR A 67 -8.92 -12.45 -6.71
N ARG A 68 -9.76 -12.82 -5.73
CA ARG A 68 -10.90 -13.72 -5.94
C ARG A 68 -11.94 -13.12 -6.88
N PHE A 69 -12.28 -11.84 -6.69
CA PHE A 69 -13.20 -11.14 -7.56
C PHE A 69 -12.69 -11.14 -9.00
N TRP A 70 -11.43 -10.75 -9.21
CA TRP A 70 -10.84 -10.70 -10.55
C TRP A 70 -10.75 -12.08 -11.18
N SER A 71 -10.36 -13.12 -10.45
CA SER A 71 -10.33 -14.50 -10.98
C SER A 71 -11.70 -14.92 -11.50
N SER A 72 -12.77 -14.63 -10.77
CA SER A 72 -14.15 -14.91 -11.21
C SER A 72 -14.58 -14.04 -12.39
N LYS A 73 -14.25 -12.74 -12.38
CA LYS A 73 -14.67 -11.78 -13.42
C LYS A 73 -14.03 -12.06 -14.77
N VAL A 74 -12.73 -12.45 -14.76
CA VAL A 74 -11.95 -12.59 -16.01
C VAL A 74 -11.76 -14.04 -16.45
N GLY A 75 -12.17 -15.03 -15.65
CA GLY A 75 -12.00 -16.46 -15.98
C GLY A 75 -10.53 -16.93 -15.99
N VAL A 76 -9.65 -16.19 -15.32
CA VAL A 76 -8.22 -16.49 -15.14
C VAL A 76 -7.93 -16.52 -13.65
N ASP A 77 -7.26 -17.55 -13.15
CA ASP A 77 -6.81 -17.57 -11.76
C ASP A 77 -5.71 -16.52 -11.56
N THR A 78 -6.12 -15.35 -11.04
CA THR A 78 -5.21 -14.21 -10.87
C THR A 78 -4.26 -14.39 -9.69
N LEU A 79 -4.61 -15.23 -8.69
CA LEU A 79 -3.69 -15.57 -7.61
C LEU A 79 -2.54 -16.44 -8.12
N VAL A 80 -2.86 -17.50 -8.87
CA VAL A 80 -1.85 -18.34 -9.50
C VAL A 80 -0.96 -17.52 -10.43
N LEU A 81 -1.56 -16.64 -11.24
CA LEU A 81 -0.80 -15.75 -12.13
C LEU A 81 0.18 -14.86 -11.36
N GLN A 82 -0.26 -14.26 -10.26
CA GLN A 82 0.61 -13.45 -9.40
C GLN A 82 1.75 -14.29 -8.80
N GLN A 83 1.45 -15.48 -8.30
CA GLN A 83 2.44 -16.37 -7.69
C GLN A 83 3.47 -16.91 -8.68
N GLU A 84 3.12 -17.12 -9.95
CA GLU A 84 4.08 -17.51 -11.00
C GLU A 84 5.24 -16.49 -11.11
N PHE A 85 4.95 -15.22 -10.88
CA PHE A 85 5.91 -14.12 -11.00
C PHE A 85 6.33 -13.51 -9.66
N LYS A 86 6.06 -14.16 -8.53
CA LYS A 86 6.38 -13.65 -7.19
C LYS A 86 7.85 -13.23 -7.00
N HIS A 87 8.77 -13.85 -7.76
CA HIS A 87 10.20 -13.51 -7.75
C HIS A 87 10.50 -12.08 -8.24
N LYS A 88 9.52 -11.39 -8.84
CA LYS A 88 9.61 -9.98 -9.27
C LYS A 88 9.13 -8.99 -8.19
N VAL A 89 8.52 -9.48 -7.11
CA VAL A 89 8.18 -8.63 -5.97
C VAL A 89 9.48 -8.12 -5.37
N ALA A 90 9.63 -6.81 -5.30
CA ALA A 90 10.84 -6.16 -4.82
C ALA A 90 10.51 -5.06 -3.81
N LEU A 91 11.37 -4.91 -2.81
CA LEU A 91 11.34 -3.76 -1.92
C LEU A 91 11.80 -2.51 -2.67
N ARG A 92 11.22 -1.37 -2.32
CA ARG A 92 11.74 -0.08 -2.78
C ARG A 92 13.11 0.21 -2.18
N ALA A 93 13.90 1.01 -2.91
CA ALA A 93 15.20 1.46 -2.41
C ALA A 93 15.04 2.19 -1.06
N GLY A 94 15.91 1.89 -0.11
CA GLY A 94 15.89 2.45 1.24
C GLY A 94 14.83 1.87 2.18
N CYS A 95 14.01 0.90 1.74
CA CYS A 95 12.95 0.30 2.57
C CYS A 95 13.53 -0.36 3.83
N LEU A 96 14.49 -1.26 3.69
CA LEU A 96 15.10 -1.94 4.85
C LEU A 96 15.84 -0.97 5.76
N GLU A 97 16.57 -0.01 5.19
CA GLU A 97 17.27 1.02 5.96
C GLU A 97 16.31 1.83 6.84
N LEU A 98 15.17 2.26 6.27
CA LEU A 98 14.12 2.94 7.03
C LEU A 98 13.53 2.04 8.12
N LEU A 99 13.16 0.80 7.79
CA LEU A 99 12.56 -0.13 8.75
C LEU A 99 13.52 -0.49 9.89
N ASP A 100 14.82 -0.68 9.60
CA ASP A 100 15.86 -0.90 10.61
C ASP A 100 16.01 0.31 11.54
N TYR A 101 16.01 1.53 10.98
CA TYR A 101 16.02 2.77 11.77
C TYR A 101 14.81 2.86 12.70
N LEU A 102 13.60 2.65 12.18
CA LEU A 102 12.37 2.72 12.96
C LEU A 102 12.36 1.70 14.10
N LYS A 103 12.74 0.46 13.81
CA LYS A 103 12.83 -0.61 14.80
C LYS A 103 13.88 -0.33 15.87
N SER A 104 15.05 0.15 15.47
CA SER A 104 16.16 0.48 16.40
C SER A 104 15.83 1.67 17.29
N ASN A 105 14.87 2.50 16.92
CA ASN A 105 14.40 3.64 17.66
C ASN A 105 13.01 3.43 18.30
N ASP A 106 12.55 2.18 18.45
CA ASP A 106 11.30 1.80 19.13
C ASP A 106 10.02 2.49 18.58
N TYR A 107 9.96 2.76 17.27
CA TYR A 107 8.73 3.21 16.63
C TYR A 107 7.76 2.04 16.44
N SER A 108 6.47 2.28 16.70
CA SER A 108 5.41 1.33 16.32
C SER A 108 5.12 1.46 14.83
N CYS A 109 5.35 0.38 14.09
CA CYS A 109 5.21 0.33 12.64
C CYS A 109 4.05 -0.58 12.24
N TRP A 110 3.18 -0.11 11.35
CA TRP A 110 2.02 -0.84 10.87
C TRP A 110 1.97 -0.89 9.35
N ILE A 111 1.40 -1.96 8.80
CA ILE A 111 0.95 -2.02 7.41
C ILE A 111 -0.57 -1.91 7.38
N ALA A 112 -1.07 -0.95 6.59
CA ALA A 112 -2.48 -0.84 6.21
C ALA A 112 -2.55 -0.83 4.68
N THR A 113 -2.98 -1.93 4.06
CA THR A 113 -2.98 -2.11 2.62
C THR A 113 -4.36 -2.42 2.04
N ASN A 114 -4.58 -2.01 0.81
CA ASN A 114 -5.75 -2.44 0.03
C ASN A 114 -5.57 -3.81 -0.61
N ALA A 115 -4.35 -4.38 -0.67
CA ALA A 115 -4.16 -5.76 -1.12
C ALA A 115 -5.05 -6.73 -0.32
N ASP A 116 -5.66 -7.69 -0.99
CA ASP A 116 -6.40 -8.74 -0.29
C ASP A 116 -5.48 -9.64 0.55
N CYS A 117 -6.07 -10.47 1.42
CA CYS A 117 -5.30 -11.27 2.37
C CYS A 117 -4.33 -12.25 1.69
N GLU A 118 -4.70 -12.82 0.54
CA GLU A 118 -3.84 -13.75 -0.20
C GLU A 118 -2.67 -13.02 -0.86
N GLY A 119 -2.94 -11.87 -1.49
CA GLY A 119 -1.92 -10.99 -2.07
C GLY A 119 -0.94 -10.49 -1.02
N LEU A 120 -1.45 -9.99 0.09
CA LEU A 120 -0.66 -9.54 1.24
C LEU A 120 0.26 -10.65 1.76
N LYS A 121 -0.30 -11.84 1.97
CA LYS A 121 0.44 -12.99 2.51
C LYS A 121 1.65 -13.36 1.66
N PHE A 122 1.46 -13.63 0.35
CA PHE A 122 2.57 -14.07 -0.47
C PHE A 122 3.64 -12.97 -0.69
N LYS A 123 3.23 -11.70 -0.73
CA LYS A 123 4.17 -10.56 -0.84
C LYS A 123 5.04 -10.44 0.42
N LEU A 124 4.45 -10.59 1.60
CA LEU A 124 5.20 -10.61 2.86
C LEU A 124 6.11 -11.84 2.98
N GLU A 125 5.64 -13.02 2.55
CA GLU A 125 6.48 -14.23 2.47
C GLU A 125 7.66 -14.06 1.52
N GLN A 126 7.48 -13.35 0.40
CA GLN A 126 8.54 -13.11 -0.57
C GLN A 126 9.57 -12.08 -0.08
N THR A 127 9.13 -11.05 0.64
CA THR A 127 9.98 -9.92 1.06
C THR A 127 10.54 -10.06 2.47
N GLN A 128 9.98 -10.95 3.28
CA GLN A 128 10.39 -11.25 4.66
C GLN A 128 10.39 -10.03 5.60
N ILE A 129 9.60 -8.99 5.32
CA ILE A 129 9.56 -7.76 6.14
C ILE A 129 8.51 -7.79 7.25
N ALA A 130 7.68 -8.83 7.34
CA ALA A 130 6.56 -8.87 8.31
C ALA A 130 7.02 -8.66 9.78
N HIS A 131 8.25 -9.05 10.12
CA HIS A 131 8.79 -8.95 11.48
C HIS A 131 9.11 -7.51 11.95
N TYR A 132 9.00 -6.51 11.05
CA TYR A 132 9.15 -5.10 11.40
C TYR A 132 7.85 -4.47 11.91
N PHE A 133 6.71 -5.13 11.73
CA PHE A 133 5.40 -4.51 11.94
C PHE A 133 4.65 -5.13 13.12
N ASP A 134 4.10 -4.26 13.98
CA ASP A 134 3.27 -4.64 15.13
C ASP A 134 1.85 -5.00 14.68
N VAL A 135 1.36 -4.33 13.62
CA VAL A 135 0.03 -4.54 13.04
C VAL A 135 0.15 -4.63 11.53
N ILE A 136 -0.49 -5.65 10.95
CA ILE A 136 -0.58 -5.85 9.50
C ILE A 136 -2.05 -6.08 9.17
N ILE A 137 -2.64 -5.16 8.40
CA ILE A 137 -4.06 -5.19 8.11
C ILE A 137 -4.34 -5.03 6.61
N SER A 138 -5.22 -5.89 6.09
CA SER A 138 -5.81 -5.77 4.75
C SER A 138 -7.17 -5.08 4.83
N SER A 139 -7.49 -4.25 3.85
CA SER A 139 -8.84 -3.67 3.70
C SER A 139 -9.93 -4.74 3.53
N GLU A 140 -9.59 -5.91 2.98
CA GLU A 140 -10.50 -7.05 2.92
C GLU A 140 -10.94 -7.51 4.31
N SER A 141 -10.02 -7.57 5.28
CA SER A 141 -10.33 -7.95 6.67
C SER A 141 -11.21 -6.93 7.39
N ILE A 142 -11.10 -5.66 7.02
CA ILE A 142 -11.89 -4.56 7.57
C ILE A 142 -13.27 -4.46 6.91
N GLY A 143 -13.38 -4.82 5.63
CA GLY A 143 -14.61 -4.70 4.84
C GLY A 143 -14.80 -3.34 4.17
N TYR A 144 -13.82 -2.43 4.24
CA TYR A 144 -13.81 -1.12 3.60
C TYR A 144 -12.45 -0.86 2.97
N ALA A 145 -12.41 -0.28 1.77
CA ALA A 145 -11.16 0.17 1.16
C ALA A 145 -10.63 1.44 1.86
N LYS A 146 -9.33 1.66 1.87
CA LYS A 146 -8.65 2.77 2.58
C LYS A 146 -9.09 4.16 2.13
N GLU A 147 -9.66 4.29 0.93
CA GLU A 147 -10.24 5.54 0.41
C GLU A 147 -11.44 6.03 1.23
N TYR A 148 -12.03 5.17 2.05
CA TYR A 148 -13.22 5.47 2.85
C TYR A 148 -12.84 5.68 4.32
N PRO A 149 -13.36 6.73 4.97
CA PRO A 149 -13.11 6.98 6.40
C PRO A 149 -13.49 5.82 7.32
N GLU A 150 -14.45 4.99 6.89
CA GLU A 150 -14.92 3.82 7.62
C GLU A 150 -13.81 2.79 7.84
N PHE A 151 -12.89 2.61 6.88
CA PHE A 151 -11.70 1.79 7.06
C PHE A 151 -10.90 2.25 8.27
N TRP A 152 -10.59 3.55 8.34
CA TRP A 152 -9.78 4.16 9.39
C TRP A 152 -10.47 4.12 10.76
N GLN A 153 -11.80 4.31 10.78
CA GLN A 153 -12.60 4.18 12.00
C GLN A 153 -12.53 2.75 12.56
N GLN A 154 -12.68 1.74 11.72
CA GLN A 154 -12.58 0.33 12.12
C GLN A 154 -11.15 -0.04 12.51
N LEU A 155 -10.15 0.38 11.76
CA LEU A 155 -8.75 0.16 12.10
C LEU A 155 -8.43 0.72 13.49
N HIS A 156 -8.83 1.98 13.76
CA HIS A 156 -8.60 2.63 15.05
C HIS A 156 -9.39 1.96 16.19
N ALA A 157 -10.58 1.43 15.92
CA ALA A 157 -11.36 0.71 16.93
C ALA A 157 -10.72 -0.63 17.31
N LEU A 158 -10.13 -1.35 16.33
CA LEU A 158 -9.43 -2.62 16.54
C LEU A 158 -8.03 -2.43 17.15
N HIS A 159 -7.31 -1.42 16.69
CA HIS A 159 -5.93 -1.10 17.07
C HIS A 159 -5.84 0.41 17.37
N PRO A 160 -6.10 0.82 18.61
CA PRO A 160 -6.08 2.25 18.97
C PRO A 160 -4.68 2.86 18.85
N PHE A 161 -4.61 4.07 18.27
CA PHE A 161 -3.39 4.87 18.16
C PHE A 161 -3.70 6.37 18.36
N GLN A 162 -2.69 7.19 18.53
CA GLN A 162 -2.87 8.65 18.66
C GLN A 162 -3.01 9.28 17.28
N ILE A 163 -4.25 9.61 16.88
CA ILE A 163 -4.60 10.09 15.53
C ILE A 163 -3.79 11.34 15.14
N ASN A 164 -3.62 12.29 16.07
CA ASN A 164 -2.91 13.55 15.86
C ASN A 164 -1.38 13.43 15.81
N GLN A 165 -0.82 12.25 16.13
CA GLN A 165 0.62 12.00 16.10
C GLN A 165 1.01 10.95 15.07
N ALA A 166 0.06 10.13 14.61
CA ALA A 166 0.33 9.07 13.65
C ALA A 166 0.70 9.64 12.28
N TYR A 167 1.73 9.06 11.67
CA TYR A 167 2.09 9.28 10.26
C TYR A 167 1.47 8.20 9.39
N PHE A 168 0.99 8.59 8.22
CA PHE A 168 0.55 7.64 7.21
C PHE A 168 1.21 7.97 5.87
N ILE A 169 1.85 6.96 5.27
CA ILE A 169 2.60 7.06 4.03
C ILE A 169 1.96 6.14 3.00
N ASP A 170 1.51 6.73 1.88
CA ASP A 170 0.78 6.02 0.82
C ASP A 170 1.04 6.69 -0.54
N ASP A 171 1.15 5.92 -1.61
CA ASP A 171 1.38 6.44 -2.95
C ASP A 171 0.11 7.01 -3.60
N THR A 172 -1.08 6.66 -3.08
CA THR A 172 -2.38 6.99 -3.66
C THR A 172 -3.05 8.16 -2.94
N GLU A 173 -3.09 9.33 -3.58
CA GLU A 173 -3.68 10.55 -2.99
C GLU A 173 -5.13 10.39 -2.56
N LYS A 174 -5.91 9.57 -3.26
CA LYS A 174 -7.31 9.29 -2.89
C LYS A 174 -7.41 8.54 -1.56
N VAL A 175 -6.45 7.67 -1.29
CA VAL A 175 -6.32 6.96 -0.01
C VAL A 175 -5.92 7.93 1.09
N LEU A 176 -4.92 8.78 0.86
CA LEU A 176 -4.52 9.84 1.81
C LEU A 176 -5.69 10.75 2.15
N LYS A 177 -6.51 11.11 1.16
CA LYS A 177 -7.73 11.91 1.39
C LYS A 177 -8.77 11.17 2.24
N GLY A 178 -8.88 9.84 2.14
CA GLY A 178 -9.71 9.01 3.03
C GLY A 178 -9.24 9.08 4.48
N ALA A 179 -7.94 8.96 4.70
CA ALA A 179 -7.28 9.08 6.01
C ALA A 179 -7.41 10.50 6.60
N GLU A 180 -7.26 11.54 5.76
CA GLU A 180 -7.45 12.94 6.15
C GLU A 180 -8.88 13.19 6.67
N LYS A 181 -9.89 12.67 5.98
CA LYS A 181 -11.30 12.78 6.40
C LYS A 181 -11.58 12.07 7.74
N PHE A 182 -10.83 11.05 8.07
CA PHE A 182 -10.89 10.41 9.38
C PHE A 182 -10.23 11.26 10.46
N GLY A 183 -9.25 12.09 10.12
CA GLY A 183 -8.58 13.01 11.05
C GLY A 183 -7.07 12.82 11.16
N LEU A 184 -6.44 11.95 10.37
CA LEU A 184 -4.98 11.86 10.29
C LEU A 184 -4.41 13.14 9.68
N GLN A 185 -3.35 13.68 10.30
CA GLN A 185 -2.78 14.97 9.95
C GLN A 185 -1.42 14.88 9.26
N HIS A 186 -0.63 13.84 9.57
CA HIS A 186 0.71 13.64 9.02
C HIS A 186 0.63 12.65 7.85
N LEU A 187 0.22 13.15 6.70
CA LEU A 187 0.00 12.40 5.48
C LEU A 187 1.12 12.70 4.47
N ILE A 188 1.73 11.66 3.92
CA ILE A 188 2.90 11.78 3.05
C ILE A 188 2.70 10.87 1.83
N THR A 189 3.06 11.36 0.67
CA THR A 189 3.02 10.55 -0.56
C THR A 189 4.42 10.20 -1.09
N ILE A 190 4.47 9.31 -2.06
CA ILE A 190 5.69 8.80 -2.70
C ILE A 190 5.85 9.44 -4.08
N ALA A 191 7.04 9.91 -4.40
CA ALA A 191 7.34 10.54 -5.70
C ALA A 191 7.23 9.55 -6.87
N GLN A 192 7.74 8.34 -6.72
CA GLN A 192 7.80 7.34 -7.79
C GLN A 192 7.37 5.97 -7.26
N PRO A 193 6.07 5.64 -7.20
CA PRO A 193 5.57 4.35 -6.71
C PRO A 193 6.11 3.14 -7.47
N SER A 194 6.18 3.25 -8.79
CA SER A 194 6.74 2.23 -9.69
C SER A 194 8.10 2.69 -10.24
N SER A 195 9.13 1.87 -10.11
CA SER A 195 10.46 2.14 -10.71
C SER A 195 10.43 2.24 -12.23
N LYS A 196 9.33 1.84 -12.87
CA LYS A 196 9.06 1.96 -14.31
C LYS A 196 8.13 3.13 -14.66
N GLY A 197 7.53 3.75 -13.63
CA GLY A 197 6.59 4.85 -13.79
C GLY A 197 7.24 6.22 -13.82
N GLN A 198 6.41 7.24 -14.05
CA GLN A 198 6.84 8.64 -14.01
C GLN A 198 7.03 9.10 -12.55
N ILE A 199 7.94 10.05 -12.37
CA ILE A 199 8.16 10.70 -11.08
C ILE A 199 7.10 11.80 -10.92
N ARG A 200 6.37 11.78 -9.81
CA ARG A 200 5.43 12.81 -9.41
C ARG A 200 6.20 14.04 -8.93
N SER A 201 5.91 15.20 -9.50
CA SER A 201 6.52 16.47 -9.11
C SER A 201 5.60 17.33 -8.22
N GLU A 202 4.29 17.06 -8.22
CA GLU A 202 3.28 17.84 -7.51
C GLU A 202 2.29 16.93 -6.78
N SER A 203 1.90 17.32 -5.57
CA SER A 203 0.86 16.66 -4.77
C SER A 203 0.32 17.64 -3.72
N PRO A 204 -0.94 17.52 -3.28
CA PRO A 204 -1.45 18.25 -2.12
C PRO A 204 -0.79 17.79 -0.80
N TYR A 205 -0.07 16.67 -0.80
CA TYR A 205 0.64 16.10 0.34
C TYR A 205 2.16 16.22 0.17
N PRO A 206 2.94 16.31 1.27
CA PRO A 206 4.41 16.19 1.21
C PRO A 206 4.83 14.95 0.44
N ILE A 207 5.86 15.08 -0.39
CA ILE A 207 6.35 14.02 -1.28
C ILE A 207 7.70 13.50 -0.76
N LEU A 208 7.82 12.18 -0.56
CA LEU A 208 9.11 11.52 -0.33
C LEU A 208 9.71 11.12 -1.68
N ASN A 209 10.91 11.62 -1.97
CA ASN A 209 11.70 11.17 -3.13
C ASN A 209 12.33 9.79 -2.83
N HIS A 210 12.84 9.62 -1.62
CA HIS A 210 13.39 8.36 -1.11
C HIS A 210 12.73 8.02 0.22
N LEU A 211 12.55 6.73 0.52
CA LEU A 211 11.97 6.30 1.81
C LEU A 211 12.80 6.78 3.00
N THR A 212 14.12 6.83 2.86
CA THR A 212 15.04 7.30 3.89
C THR A 212 14.91 8.79 4.22
N ASP A 213 14.31 9.60 3.33
CA ASP A 213 14.03 11.02 3.61
C ASP A 213 13.08 11.18 4.82
N PHE A 214 12.28 10.15 5.10
CA PHE A 214 11.37 10.16 6.24
C PHE A 214 12.10 10.16 7.59
N ILE A 215 13.32 9.63 7.66
CA ILE A 215 14.18 9.65 8.85
C ILE A 215 14.41 11.10 9.31
N ALA A 216 14.81 11.97 8.38
CA ALA A 216 15.05 13.38 8.68
C ALA A 216 13.78 14.11 9.16
N ILE A 217 12.60 13.74 8.65
CA ILE A 217 11.31 14.29 9.12
C ILE A 217 11.07 13.92 10.58
N LEU A 218 11.33 12.67 10.96
CA LEU A 218 11.16 12.20 12.34
C LEU A 218 12.16 12.86 13.30
N GLU A 219 13.42 12.96 12.92
CA GLU A 219 14.46 13.60 13.71
C GLU A 219 14.13 15.08 13.98
N GLN A 220 13.68 15.82 12.96
CA GLN A 220 13.24 17.21 13.12
C GLN A 220 12.03 17.33 14.06
N ALA A 221 11.06 16.41 13.96
CA ALA A 221 9.89 16.41 14.85
C ALA A 221 10.27 16.09 16.30
N GLU A 222 11.23 15.21 16.54
CA GLU A 222 11.75 14.91 17.89
C GLU A 222 12.51 16.10 18.49
N ASP A 223 13.31 16.78 17.69
CA ASP A 223 14.05 17.96 18.17
C ASP A 223 13.13 19.11 18.55
N LEU A 224 12.07 19.36 17.79
CA LEU A 224 11.06 20.36 18.15
C LEU A 224 10.37 20.05 19.49
N LYS A 225 10.13 18.77 19.80
CA LYS A 225 9.52 18.36 21.09
C LYS A 225 10.44 18.58 22.29
N LYS A 226 11.77 18.57 22.10
CA LYS A 226 12.74 18.83 23.21
C LYS A 226 12.76 20.29 23.66
N TYR A 227 12.30 21.22 22.82
CA TYR A 227 12.33 22.65 23.08
C TYR A 227 10.94 23.26 23.33
N ALA A 228 9.86 22.44 23.32
CA ALA A 228 8.49 22.85 23.62
C ALA A 228 8.10 22.51 25.08
#